data_7156d322e091ffbf7249155b9a86ba41
#
_entry.id   7156d322e091ffbf7249155b9a86ba41
#
_cell.length_a   1.000
_cell.length_b   1.000
_cell.length_c   1.000
_cell.angle_alpha   90.00
_cell.angle_beta   90.00
_cell.angle_gamma   90.00
#
_symmetry.space_group_name_H-M   'P 1'
#
loop_
_entity.id
_entity.type
_entity.pdbx_description
1 polymer ?
#
loop_
_entity_poly.entity_id
_entity_poly.type
_entity_poly.pdbx_seq_one_letter_code
_entity_poly.pdbx_strand_id
1 'polypeptide(L)'
;MRIARKVRKLAPYVHGEQPRGRDVIKLNTNEAAYLPSAKAMSVLKKFDPELLRRYPSAECVDLCAALAKLHRTTPDRVFVGNGSDEVLSLMTDAFVEDDESIVTLDPSYSLYKTLADIRGVKWVGGSWEELSREATCGGALALITSPNNPTGVQIPPKEIAAFAKRFPGVVVVDEAYVDYADADCMALATAKTNRNVIVMRTFSKAYALAGLRVGYCVGPKDLIGALYKIKDSYNVDAIAQAVALAAVRDQPSLKALVAKVKKTRTWFVAELEKRGWDVMPTAANFVFARPPSKRTAKADAVRVFEGLKERRIFIRYFKGPKTCDRVRISIGTDAQMRRVLKEIDAILR
;
A
#
# COMPACT_ATOMS: atom_id res chain seq x y z
N MET A 1 26.14 17.46 -20.31
CA MET A 1 25.85 16.65 -19.10
C MET A 1 25.25 15.31 -19.55
N ARG A 2 25.83 14.16 -19.11
CA ARG A 2 25.42 12.82 -19.56
C ARG A 2 24.37 12.24 -18.63
N ILE A 3 23.07 12.45 -18.94
CA ILE A 3 21.94 11.81 -18.25
C ILE A 3 21.41 10.71 -19.18
N ALA A 4 21.12 9.52 -18.65
CA ALA A 4 20.55 8.42 -19.43
C ALA A 4 19.27 8.84 -20.17
N ARG A 5 19.09 8.40 -21.42
CA ARG A 5 17.96 8.82 -22.28
C ARG A 5 16.58 8.58 -21.65
N LYS A 6 16.42 7.44 -20.96
CA LYS A 6 15.18 7.10 -20.26
C LYS A 6 14.89 8.10 -19.12
N VAL A 7 15.90 8.48 -18.33
CA VAL A 7 15.75 9.38 -17.18
C VAL A 7 15.38 10.81 -17.60
N ARG A 8 15.85 11.28 -18.77
CA ARG A 8 15.48 12.63 -19.27
C ARG A 8 13.98 12.82 -19.52
N LYS A 9 13.25 11.71 -19.73
CA LYS A 9 11.82 11.73 -20.05
C LYS A 9 10.94 11.53 -18.79
N LEU A 10 11.53 11.16 -17.66
CA LEU A 10 10.79 10.90 -16.43
C LEU A 10 10.32 12.21 -15.79
N ALA A 11 9.06 12.24 -15.35
CA ALA A 11 8.56 13.22 -14.40
C ALA A 11 8.83 12.73 -12.97
N PRO A 12 9.17 13.62 -12.01
CA PRO A 12 9.31 13.22 -10.61
C PRO A 12 8.00 12.63 -10.06
N TYR A 13 8.11 11.63 -9.20
CA TYR A 13 6.95 11.12 -8.47
C TYR A 13 6.31 12.23 -7.62
N VAL A 14 5.00 12.42 -7.75
CA VAL A 14 4.25 13.43 -7.00
C VAL A 14 3.72 12.79 -5.71
N HIS A 15 4.47 12.97 -4.63
CA HIS A 15 4.04 12.52 -3.30
C HIS A 15 2.87 13.34 -2.75
N GLY A 16 2.20 12.83 -1.71
CA GLY A 16 1.20 13.58 -0.96
C GLY A 16 1.82 14.77 -0.24
N GLU A 17 1.05 15.85 -0.12
CA GLU A 17 1.45 17.05 0.60
C GLU A 17 1.86 16.70 2.05
N GLN A 18 2.93 17.31 2.55
CA GLN A 18 3.48 17.10 3.88
C GLN A 18 3.26 18.36 4.74
N PRO A 19 2.03 18.58 5.24
CA PRO A 19 1.72 19.77 6.03
C PRO A 19 2.47 19.77 7.36
N ARG A 20 2.87 20.96 7.80
CA ARG A 20 3.55 21.19 9.08
C ARG A 20 2.64 21.89 10.07
N GLY A 21 2.84 21.66 11.37
CA GLY A 21 2.11 22.31 12.47
C GLY A 21 1.34 21.34 13.36
N ARG A 22 1.02 21.78 14.59
CA ARG A 22 0.35 20.92 15.60
C ARG A 22 -1.15 20.74 15.35
N ASP A 23 -1.81 21.74 14.70
CA ASP A 23 -3.27 21.75 14.48
C ASP A 23 -3.68 21.16 13.13
N VAL A 24 -2.82 20.34 12.54
CA VAL A 24 -3.06 19.72 11.24
C VAL A 24 -3.73 18.36 11.42
N ILE A 25 -4.82 18.14 10.68
CA ILE A 25 -5.41 16.81 10.50
C ILE A 25 -4.93 16.26 9.15
N LYS A 26 -3.98 15.32 9.18
CA LYS A 26 -3.36 14.75 7.99
C LYS A 26 -4.00 13.40 7.62
N LEU A 27 -4.82 13.40 6.57
CA LEU A 27 -5.60 12.25 6.09
C LEU A 27 -5.39 11.99 4.59
N ASN A 28 -4.21 12.32 4.05
CA ASN A 28 -3.93 12.29 2.61
C ASN A 28 -3.01 11.16 2.15
N THR A 29 -2.30 10.48 3.06
CA THR A 29 -1.28 9.45 2.73
C THR A 29 -1.53 8.09 3.37
N ASN A 30 -2.76 7.86 3.87
CA ASN A 30 -3.20 6.59 4.44
C ASN A 30 -2.31 6.11 5.61
N GLU A 31 -1.79 7.06 6.38
CA GLU A 31 -1.07 6.77 7.62
C GLU A 31 -2.03 6.25 8.68
N ALA A 32 -1.51 5.53 9.67
CA ALA A 32 -2.32 5.04 10.77
C ALA A 32 -2.80 6.18 11.67
N ALA A 33 -4.05 6.06 12.18
CA ALA A 33 -4.66 7.04 13.07
C ALA A 33 -4.09 7.01 14.50
N TYR A 34 -3.40 5.95 14.86
CA TYR A 34 -2.94 5.65 16.22
C TYR A 34 -1.45 5.35 16.23
N LEU A 35 -0.82 5.46 17.38
CA LEU A 35 0.60 5.15 17.57
C LEU A 35 0.89 3.65 17.38
N PRO A 36 2.14 3.28 17.06
CA PRO A 36 2.58 1.89 17.04
C PRO A 36 2.41 1.21 18.40
N SER A 37 2.51 -0.14 18.41
CA SER A 37 2.38 -0.91 19.64
C SER A 37 3.41 -0.49 20.70
N ALA A 38 3.01 -0.59 21.98
CA ALA A 38 3.91 -0.25 23.10
C ALA A 38 5.18 -1.11 23.11
N LYS A 39 5.11 -2.36 22.65
CA LYS A 39 6.28 -3.25 22.54
C LYS A 39 7.25 -2.74 21.47
N ALA A 40 6.77 -2.36 20.29
CA ALA A 40 7.60 -1.77 19.24
C ALA A 40 8.26 -0.47 19.70
N MET A 41 7.49 0.42 20.38
CA MET A 41 8.01 1.66 20.92
C MET A 41 9.01 1.44 22.06
N SER A 42 8.86 0.38 22.86
CA SER A 42 9.84 0.03 23.92
C SER A 42 11.18 -0.38 23.32
N VAL A 43 11.19 -1.15 22.24
CA VAL A 43 12.43 -1.52 21.54
C VAL A 43 13.13 -0.28 21.02
N LEU A 44 12.41 0.64 20.38
CA LEU A 44 12.99 1.89 19.88
C LEU A 44 13.63 2.73 21.00
N LYS A 45 12.95 2.84 22.17
CA LYS A 45 13.45 3.61 23.32
C LYS A 45 14.67 2.98 23.99
N LYS A 46 14.82 1.66 23.92
CA LYS A 46 15.88 0.88 24.58
C LYS A 46 16.91 0.37 23.58
N PHE A 47 16.91 0.88 22.35
CA PHE A 47 17.85 0.43 21.33
C PHE A 47 19.30 0.71 21.76
N ASP A 48 20.15 -0.31 21.68
CA ASP A 48 21.55 -0.19 22.04
C ASP A 48 22.32 0.63 21.00
N PRO A 49 22.87 1.81 21.34
CA PRO A 49 23.64 2.64 20.43
C PRO A 49 24.85 1.94 19.83
N GLU A 50 25.44 0.96 20.53
CA GLU A 50 26.58 0.17 20.03
C GLU A 50 26.24 -0.59 18.75
N LEU A 51 24.97 -0.95 18.53
CA LEU A 51 24.53 -1.60 17.31
C LEU A 51 24.52 -0.67 16.09
N LEU A 52 24.47 0.67 16.29
CA LEU A 52 24.49 1.63 15.17
C LEU A 52 25.83 1.71 14.44
N ARG A 53 26.93 1.39 15.11
CA ARG A 53 28.28 1.39 14.49
C ARG A 53 28.61 0.08 13.73
N ARG A 54 27.69 -0.88 13.73
CA ARG A 54 27.85 -2.19 13.07
C ARG A 54 26.79 -2.36 11.99
N TYR A 55 27.15 -3.06 10.93
CA TYR A 55 26.16 -3.46 9.94
C TYR A 55 25.11 -4.39 10.55
N PRO A 56 23.82 -4.23 10.19
CA PRO A 56 22.74 -5.11 10.63
C PRO A 56 22.81 -6.48 9.96
N SER A 57 21.87 -7.38 10.30
CA SER A 57 21.71 -8.62 9.55
C SER A 57 21.38 -8.33 8.08
N ALA A 58 22.20 -8.81 7.15
CA ALA A 58 22.05 -8.57 5.71
C ALA A 58 20.75 -9.17 5.14
N GLU A 59 20.24 -10.24 5.74
CA GLU A 59 19.05 -10.99 5.30
C GLU A 59 17.88 -10.84 6.28
N CYS A 60 17.97 -9.95 7.28
CA CYS A 60 16.92 -9.76 8.30
C CYS A 60 16.46 -11.08 8.95
N VAL A 61 17.40 -11.97 9.29
CA VAL A 61 17.16 -13.38 9.66
C VAL A 61 16.05 -13.54 10.70
N ASP A 62 16.12 -12.80 11.83
CA ASP A 62 15.13 -12.92 12.90
C ASP A 62 13.74 -12.43 12.47
N LEU A 63 13.68 -11.36 11.67
CA LEU A 63 12.43 -10.81 11.15
C LEU A 63 11.83 -11.76 10.11
N CYS A 64 12.62 -12.31 9.20
CA CYS A 64 12.19 -13.32 8.23
C CYS A 64 11.66 -14.58 8.94
N ALA A 65 12.33 -15.06 9.99
CA ALA A 65 11.87 -16.19 10.79
C ALA A 65 10.54 -15.92 11.49
N ALA A 66 10.36 -14.70 12.05
CA ALA A 66 9.11 -14.31 12.71
C ALA A 66 7.94 -14.17 11.70
N LEU A 67 8.19 -13.60 10.53
CA LEU A 67 7.21 -13.51 9.44
C LEU A 67 6.86 -14.88 8.87
N ALA A 68 7.83 -15.74 8.66
CA ALA A 68 7.61 -17.12 8.23
C ALA A 68 6.72 -17.90 9.21
N LYS A 69 6.97 -17.76 10.51
CA LYS A 69 6.12 -18.34 11.57
C LYS A 69 4.69 -17.77 11.53
N LEU A 70 4.55 -16.44 11.38
CA LEU A 70 3.26 -15.77 11.29
C LEU A 70 2.42 -16.30 10.12
N HIS A 71 3.06 -16.53 8.96
CA HIS A 71 2.41 -16.96 7.73
C HIS A 71 2.49 -18.47 7.49
N ARG A 72 2.95 -19.27 8.47
CA ARG A 72 3.04 -20.75 8.39
C ARG A 72 3.84 -21.23 7.16
N THR A 73 4.97 -20.59 6.92
CA THR A 73 5.90 -20.91 5.83
C THR A 73 7.33 -21.00 6.35
N THR A 74 8.32 -21.06 5.45
CA THR A 74 9.75 -21.12 5.78
C THR A 74 10.46 -19.79 5.50
N PRO A 75 11.56 -19.46 6.21
CA PRO A 75 12.26 -18.17 6.04
C PRO A 75 12.75 -17.92 4.61
N ASP A 76 13.15 -18.95 3.88
CA ASP A 76 13.61 -18.88 2.49
C ASP A 76 12.50 -18.52 1.47
N ARG A 77 11.27 -18.38 1.94
CA ARG A 77 10.11 -17.88 1.19
C ARG A 77 9.70 -16.47 1.58
N VAL A 78 10.50 -15.78 2.40
CA VAL A 78 10.24 -14.42 2.89
C VAL A 78 11.37 -13.51 2.46
N PHE A 79 11.03 -12.33 1.96
CA PHE A 79 11.97 -11.25 1.68
C PHE A 79 11.53 -9.98 2.41
N VAL A 80 12.48 -9.26 3.03
CA VAL A 80 12.24 -7.99 3.72
C VAL A 80 13.01 -6.88 3.02
N GLY A 81 12.32 -5.78 2.71
CA GLY A 81 12.90 -4.62 2.03
C GLY A 81 12.68 -3.31 2.78
N ASN A 82 13.37 -2.27 2.33
CA ASN A 82 13.28 -0.90 2.84
C ASN A 82 11.98 -0.20 2.37
N GLY A 83 10.86 -0.67 2.88
CA GLY A 83 9.52 -0.37 2.43
C GLY A 83 9.06 -1.25 1.26
N SER A 84 7.75 -1.30 1.05
CA SER A 84 7.17 -1.99 -0.12
C SER A 84 7.64 -1.39 -1.45
N ASP A 85 8.03 -0.11 -1.47
CA ASP A 85 8.48 0.56 -2.69
C ASP A 85 9.82 -0.03 -3.20
N GLU A 86 10.76 -0.34 -2.29
CA GLU A 86 11.98 -1.07 -2.66
C GLU A 86 11.67 -2.47 -3.16
N VAL A 87 10.79 -3.20 -2.45
CA VAL A 87 10.39 -4.55 -2.84
C VAL A 87 9.79 -4.56 -4.25
N LEU A 88 8.93 -3.58 -4.58
CA LEU A 88 8.36 -3.42 -5.92
C LEU A 88 9.41 -3.08 -6.97
N SER A 89 10.37 -2.22 -6.65
CA SER A 89 11.47 -1.90 -7.58
C SER A 89 12.31 -3.13 -7.90
N LEU A 90 12.71 -3.88 -6.87
CA LEU A 90 13.46 -5.13 -7.05
C LEU A 90 12.67 -6.18 -7.85
N MET A 91 11.36 -6.31 -7.63
CA MET A 91 10.50 -7.21 -8.43
C MET A 91 10.47 -6.80 -9.91
N THR A 92 10.43 -5.50 -10.18
CA THR A 92 10.47 -4.99 -11.55
C THR A 92 11.79 -5.32 -12.24
N ASP A 93 12.90 -5.21 -11.51
CA ASP A 93 14.23 -5.51 -12.04
C ASP A 93 14.48 -7.02 -12.16
N ALA A 94 13.90 -7.83 -11.25
CA ALA A 94 14.10 -9.28 -11.24
C ALA A 94 13.24 -10.05 -12.24
N PHE A 95 12.06 -9.52 -12.61
CA PHE A 95 11.03 -10.30 -13.31
C PHE A 95 10.61 -9.72 -14.67
N VAL A 96 11.20 -8.60 -15.12
CA VAL A 96 10.78 -7.96 -16.37
C VAL A 96 11.99 -7.69 -17.26
N GLU A 97 12.00 -8.29 -18.45
CA GLU A 97 12.98 -8.00 -19.50
C GLU A 97 12.62 -6.73 -20.29
N ASP A 98 13.54 -6.24 -21.15
CA ASP A 98 13.41 -4.94 -21.81
C ASP A 98 12.26 -4.85 -22.83
N ASP A 99 11.84 -5.95 -23.42
CA ASP A 99 10.77 -6.08 -24.42
C ASP A 99 9.42 -6.51 -23.84
N GLU A 100 9.35 -6.71 -22.53
CA GLU A 100 8.17 -7.18 -21.82
C GLU A 100 7.32 -6.04 -21.25
N SER A 101 6.27 -6.39 -20.49
CA SER A 101 5.34 -5.41 -19.93
C SER A 101 4.98 -5.67 -18.47
N ILE A 102 4.63 -4.57 -17.79
CA ILE A 102 4.04 -4.59 -16.44
C ILE A 102 2.54 -4.34 -16.57
N VAL A 103 1.75 -5.24 -16.01
CA VAL A 103 0.27 -5.20 -16.02
C VAL A 103 -0.23 -4.74 -14.66
N THR A 104 -1.13 -3.76 -14.59
CA THR A 104 -1.65 -3.24 -13.33
C THR A 104 -3.11 -2.84 -13.42
N LEU A 105 -3.79 -2.75 -12.29
CA LEU A 105 -5.07 -2.04 -12.24
C LEU A 105 -4.89 -0.55 -12.61
N ASP A 106 -5.90 0.04 -13.24
CA ASP A 106 -6.00 1.47 -13.50
C ASP A 106 -7.46 1.94 -13.30
N PRO A 107 -7.75 2.79 -12.29
CA PRO A 107 -6.80 3.49 -11.41
C PRO A 107 -6.21 2.58 -10.31
N SER A 108 -4.93 2.78 -10.01
CA SER A 108 -4.24 2.11 -8.92
C SER A 108 -3.10 2.96 -8.34
N TYR A 109 -2.17 2.34 -7.61
CA TYR A 109 -1.02 3.03 -7.03
C TYR A 109 -0.09 3.55 -8.13
N SER A 110 0.07 4.87 -8.19
CA SER A 110 0.79 5.55 -9.28
C SER A 110 2.26 5.15 -9.41
N LEU A 111 2.87 4.59 -8.37
CA LEU A 111 4.24 4.08 -8.42
C LEU A 111 4.40 2.98 -9.47
N TYR A 112 3.41 2.14 -9.71
CA TYR A 112 3.52 1.03 -10.66
C TYR A 112 3.86 1.50 -12.07
N LYS A 113 3.14 2.52 -12.55
CA LYS A 113 3.45 3.14 -13.83
C LYS A 113 4.84 3.78 -13.83
N THR A 114 5.21 4.46 -12.72
CA THR A 114 6.53 5.06 -12.56
C THR A 114 7.64 4.02 -12.64
N LEU A 115 7.46 2.84 -12.05
CA LEU A 115 8.43 1.74 -12.13
C LEU A 115 8.60 1.23 -13.57
N ALA A 116 7.49 1.07 -14.30
CA ALA A 116 7.55 0.71 -15.72
C ALA A 116 8.30 1.77 -16.54
N ASP A 117 8.02 3.05 -16.30
CA ASP A 117 8.71 4.17 -16.95
C ASP A 117 10.22 4.19 -16.60
N ILE A 118 10.61 3.94 -15.34
CA ILE A 118 12.01 3.86 -14.89
C ILE A 118 12.73 2.68 -15.56
N ARG A 119 12.08 1.50 -15.58
CA ARG A 119 12.61 0.30 -16.22
C ARG A 119 12.71 0.48 -17.74
N GLY A 120 11.84 1.32 -18.32
CA GLY A 120 11.75 1.57 -19.76
C GLY A 120 10.92 0.54 -20.52
N VAL A 121 10.03 -0.16 -19.81
CA VAL A 121 9.16 -1.20 -20.36
C VAL A 121 7.72 -0.73 -20.57
N LYS A 122 6.93 -1.49 -21.31
CA LYS A 122 5.53 -1.17 -21.55
C LYS A 122 4.71 -1.30 -20.25
N TRP A 123 3.86 -0.31 -19.97
CA TRP A 123 2.83 -0.37 -18.95
C TRP A 123 1.47 -0.65 -19.56
N VAL A 124 0.74 -1.63 -18.99
CA VAL A 124 -0.62 -2.02 -19.39
C VAL A 124 -1.54 -1.84 -18.20
N GLY A 125 -2.40 -0.82 -18.24
CA GLY A 125 -3.37 -0.53 -17.17
C GLY A 125 -4.79 -0.82 -17.61
N GLY A 126 -5.60 -1.47 -16.75
CA GLY A 126 -7.00 -1.76 -17.03
C GLY A 126 -7.83 -1.96 -15.75
N SER A 127 -9.15 -2.02 -15.90
CA SER A 127 -10.04 -2.47 -14.84
C SER A 127 -9.80 -3.95 -14.52
N TRP A 128 -10.29 -4.42 -13.37
CA TRP A 128 -10.16 -5.85 -13.03
C TRP A 128 -10.87 -6.75 -14.05
N GLU A 129 -12.03 -6.32 -14.55
CA GLU A 129 -12.81 -7.05 -15.56
C GLU A 129 -12.05 -7.18 -16.88
N GLU A 130 -11.38 -6.11 -17.34
CA GLU A 130 -10.56 -6.11 -18.54
C GLU A 130 -9.35 -7.04 -18.36
N LEU A 131 -8.56 -6.83 -17.31
CA LEU A 131 -7.36 -7.63 -17.04
C LEU A 131 -7.67 -9.11 -16.82
N SER A 132 -8.77 -9.42 -16.13
CA SER A 132 -9.15 -10.80 -15.86
C SER A 132 -9.64 -11.55 -17.10
N ARG A 133 -10.18 -10.86 -18.13
CA ARG A 133 -10.51 -11.46 -19.43
C ARG A 133 -9.27 -11.67 -20.30
N GLU A 134 -8.38 -10.69 -20.30
CA GLU A 134 -7.21 -10.63 -21.18
C GLU A 134 -5.92 -11.14 -20.51
N ALA A 135 -6.02 -12.03 -19.53
CA ALA A 135 -4.90 -12.50 -18.70
C ALA A 135 -3.66 -13.03 -19.48
N THR A 136 -3.72 -13.03 -20.81
CA THR A 136 -2.67 -13.51 -21.72
C THR A 136 -1.89 -12.38 -22.40
N CYS A 137 -2.06 -11.12 -22.02
CA CYS A 137 -1.52 -9.96 -22.74
C CYS A 137 0.01 -9.80 -22.70
N GLY A 138 0.79 -10.87 -22.67
CA GLY A 138 2.26 -10.81 -22.81
C GLY A 138 2.98 -10.10 -21.66
N GLY A 139 2.35 -10.00 -20.48
CA GLY A 139 2.95 -9.38 -19.31
C GLY A 139 3.88 -10.33 -18.56
N ALA A 140 5.08 -9.85 -18.21
CA ALA A 140 6.00 -10.58 -17.34
C ALA A 140 5.66 -10.43 -15.86
N LEU A 141 5.12 -9.28 -15.48
CA LEU A 141 4.80 -8.94 -14.10
C LEU A 141 3.41 -8.30 -13.99
N ALA A 142 2.53 -8.88 -13.18
CA ALA A 142 1.26 -8.26 -12.79
C ALA A 142 1.34 -7.71 -11.37
N LEU A 143 1.04 -6.43 -11.17
CA LEU A 143 0.97 -5.78 -9.85
C LEU A 143 -0.49 -5.50 -9.52
N ILE A 144 -1.08 -6.35 -8.70
CA ILE A 144 -2.52 -6.35 -8.36
C ILE A 144 -2.69 -5.90 -6.91
N THR A 145 -3.13 -4.66 -6.69
CA THR A 145 -3.38 -4.15 -5.35
C THR A 145 -4.76 -4.59 -4.85
N SER A 146 -4.80 -5.29 -3.73
CA SER A 146 -6.06 -5.75 -3.11
C SER A 146 -5.93 -5.75 -1.58
N PRO A 147 -6.63 -4.84 -0.88
CA PRO A 147 -7.53 -3.77 -1.36
C PRO A 147 -6.83 -2.69 -2.19
N ASN A 148 -7.49 -2.25 -3.27
CA ASN A 148 -6.89 -1.32 -4.22
C ASN A 148 -6.83 0.12 -3.69
N ASN A 149 -5.83 0.87 -4.11
CA ASN A 149 -5.65 2.29 -3.85
C ASN A 149 -5.66 3.05 -5.21
N PRO A 150 -6.60 3.98 -5.47
CA PRO A 150 -7.37 4.73 -4.46
C PRO A 150 -8.78 4.20 -4.14
N THR A 151 -9.26 3.15 -4.79
CA THR A 151 -10.69 2.76 -4.73
C THR A 151 -11.13 2.16 -3.39
N GLY A 152 -10.23 1.45 -2.69
CA GLY A 152 -10.55 0.69 -1.48
C GLY A 152 -11.12 -0.71 -1.75
N VAL A 153 -11.45 -1.02 -2.99
CA VAL A 153 -12.09 -2.27 -3.38
C VAL A 153 -11.15 -3.46 -3.21
N GLN A 154 -11.64 -4.53 -2.61
CA GLN A 154 -10.94 -5.79 -2.51
C GLN A 154 -11.36 -6.73 -3.64
N ILE A 155 -10.39 -7.32 -4.30
CA ILE A 155 -10.61 -8.41 -5.26
C ILE A 155 -10.64 -9.72 -4.47
N PRO A 156 -11.65 -10.59 -4.66
CA PRO A 156 -11.71 -11.88 -3.98
C PRO A 156 -10.48 -12.75 -4.27
N PRO A 157 -9.88 -13.41 -3.26
CA PRO A 157 -8.71 -14.27 -3.46
C PRO A 157 -8.90 -15.37 -4.51
N LYS A 158 -10.12 -15.91 -4.64
CA LYS A 158 -10.46 -16.90 -5.67
C LYS A 158 -10.32 -16.37 -7.11
N GLU A 159 -10.63 -15.10 -7.32
CA GLU A 159 -10.51 -14.46 -8.63
C GLU A 159 -9.04 -14.20 -8.96
N ILE A 160 -8.25 -13.72 -7.98
CA ILE A 160 -6.79 -13.57 -8.12
C ILE A 160 -6.14 -14.92 -8.42
N ALA A 161 -6.56 -15.99 -7.75
CA ALA A 161 -6.08 -17.35 -8.02
C ALA A 161 -6.39 -17.82 -9.45
N ALA A 162 -7.60 -17.53 -9.94
CA ALA A 162 -8.00 -17.85 -11.30
C ALA A 162 -7.22 -17.04 -12.35
N PHE A 163 -6.96 -15.76 -12.08
CA PHE A 163 -6.11 -14.91 -12.89
C PHE A 163 -4.66 -15.45 -12.95
N ALA A 164 -4.06 -15.72 -11.78
CA ALA A 164 -2.68 -16.18 -11.67
C ALA A 164 -2.40 -17.50 -12.42
N LYS A 165 -3.38 -18.41 -12.48
CA LYS A 165 -3.27 -19.66 -13.26
C LYS A 165 -3.14 -19.43 -14.77
N ARG A 166 -3.65 -18.31 -15.28
CA ARG A 166 -3.65 -17.98 -16.72
C ARG A 166 -2.58 -16.98 -17.09
N PHE A 167 -2.08 -16.21 -16.10
CA PHE A 167 -1.05 -15.22 -16.32
C PHE A 167 0.31 -15.89 -16.53
N PRO A 168 1.04 -15.62 -17.62
CA PRO A 168 2.28 -16.32 -17.95
C PRO A 168 3.45 -15.95 -17.03
N GLY A 169 3.44 -14.75 -16.47
CA GLY A 169 4.52 -14.20 -15.65
C GLY A 169 4.25 -14.28 -14.14
N VAL A 170 4.91 -13.42 -13.40
CA VAL A 170 4.78 -13.33 -11.94
C VAL A 170 3.61 -12.42 -11.56
N VAL A 171 2.77 -12.88 -10.64
CA VAL A 171 1.65 -12.11 -10.08
C VAL A 171 1.99 -11.66 -8.68
N VAL A 172 2.15 -10.37 -8.47
CA VAL A 172 2.32 -9.76 -7.16
C VAL A 172 0.99 -9.24 -6.68
N VAL A 173 0.52 -9.76 -5.55
CA VAL A 173 -0.65 -9.22 -4.85
C VAL A 173 -0.15 -8.23 -3.80
N ASP A 174 -0.34 -6.94 -4.07
CA ASP A 174 -0.01 -5.89 -3.12
C ASP A 174 -1.12 -5.77 -2.07
N GLU A 175 -0.85 -6.32 -0.91
CA GLU A 175 -1.72 -6.36 0.25
C GLU A 175 -1.38 -5.27 1.29
N ALA A 176 -0.98 -4.08 0.85
CA ALA A 176 -0.62 -2.99 1.76
C ALA A 176 -1.74 -2.61 2.75
N TYR A 177 -3.00 -2.92 2.44
CA TYR A 177 -4.17 -2.58 3.25
C TYR A 177 -4.92 -3.81 3.78
N VAL A 178 -4.41 -5.01 3.58
CA VAL A 178 -5.13 -6.27 3.84
C VAL A 178 -5.51 -6.48 5.30
N ASP A 179 -4.76 -5.94 6.24
CA ASP A 179 -5.11 -6.02 7.68
C ASP A 179 -6.50 -5.43 8.00
N TYR A 180 -7.01 -4.51 7.16
CA TYR A 180 -8.35 -3.92 7.28
C TYR A 180 -9.42 -4.65 6.48
N ALA A 181 -9.06 -5.66 5.71
CA ALA A 181 -9.94 -6.49 4.90
C ALA A 181 -10.45 -7.71 5.68
N ASP A 182 -11.32 -8.51 5.05
CA ASP A 182 -11.89 -9.73 5.65
C ASP A 182 -11.27 -11.01 5.07
N ALA A 183 -10.52 -10.90 3.97
CA ALA A 183 -9.81 -12.01 3.34
C ALA A 183 -8.43 -11.57 2.84
N ASP A 184 -7.51 -12.51 2.67
CA ASP A 184 -6.17 -12.28 2.13
C ASP A 184 -5.77 -13.36 1.11
N CYS A 185 -4.67 -13.11 0.40
CA CYS A 185 -4.10 -14.01 -0.58
C CYS A 185 -2.88 -14.79 -0.08
N MET A 186 -2.55 -14.73 1.21
CA MET A 186 -1.34 -15.36 1.76
C MET A 186 -1.31 -16.87 1.51
N ALA A 187 -2.47 -17.54 1.56
CA ALA A 187 -2.57 -18.96 1.25
C ALA A 187 -2.13 -19.27 -0.20
N LEU A 188 -2.34 -18.36 -1.15
CA LEU A 188 -1.87 -18.52 -2.53
C LEU A 188 -0.34 -18.47 -2.57
N ALA A 189 0.29 -17.51 -1.89
CA ALA A 189 1.74 -17.37 -1.86
C ALA A 189 2.44 -18.55 -1.17
N THR A 190 1.84 -19.11 -0.12
CA THR A 190 2.43 -20.21 0.67
C THR A 190 2.14 -21.60 0.13
N ALA A 191 1.18 -21.75 -0.79
CA ALA A 191 0.82 -23.06 -1.37
C ALA A 191 2.01 -23.69 -2.10
N LYS A 192 2.20 -25.01 -1.94
CA LYS A 192 3.26 -25.77 -2.63
C LYS A 192 3.05 -25.86 -4.13
N THR A 193 1.81 -25.79 -4.59
CA THR A 193 1.42 -25.86 -6.01
C THR A 193 1.52 -24.53 -6.73
N ASN A 194 1.64 -23.44 -5.98
CA ASN A 194 1.75 -22.11 -6.56
C ASN A 194 3.19 -21.81 -6.97
N ARG A 195 3.38 -21.42 -8.23
CA ARG A 195 4.71 -21.18 -8.82
C ARG A 195 4.99 -19.72 -9.11
N ASN A 196 3.96 -18.88 -9.19
CA ASN A 196 4.10 -17.52 -9.73
C ASN A 196 3.43 -16.41 -8.89
N VAL A 197 2.83 -16.70 -7.73
CA VAL A 197 2.22 -15.66 -6.88
C VAL A 197 3.15 -15.24 -5.76
N ILE A 198 3.38 -13.95 -5.64
CA ILE A 198 4.02 -13.31 -4.48
C ILE A 198 2.97 -12.42 -3.80
N VAL A 199 2.84 -12.52 -2.48
CA VAL A 199 2.06 -11.56 -1.68
C VAL A 199 3.01 -10.59 -1.00
N MET A 200 2.79 -9.30 -1.21
CA MET A 200 3.56 -8.22 -0.60
C MET A 200 2.74 -7.48 0.46
N ARG A 201 3.36 -7.16 1.59
CA ARG A 201 2.76 -6.40 2.71
C ARG A 201 3.71 -5.31 3.21
N THR A 202 3.20 -4.40 4.02
CA THR A 202 3.97 -3.28 4.56
C THR A 202 3.70 -3.04 6.05
N PHE A 203 4.71 -2.56 6.76
CA PHE A 203 4.55 -2.06 8.14
C PHE A 203 4.02 -0.62 8.19
N SER A 204 3.92 0.05 7.04
CA SER A 204 3.56 1.47 6.96
C SER A 204 2.11 1.79 7.33
N LYS A 205 1.19 0.81 7.25
CA LYS A 205 -0.26 1.04 7.41
C LYS A 205 -0.76 0.52 8.76
N ALA A 206 -1.18 -0.71 8.86
CA ALA A 206 -1.79 -1.27 10.07
C ALA A 206 -0.83 -1.31 11.27
N TYR A 207 0.44 -1.54 11.05
CA TYR A 207 1.47 -1.50 12.12
C TYR A 207 1.84 -0.08 12.59
N ALA A 208 1.36 0.96 11.91
CA ALA A 208 1.65 2.38 12.23
C ALA A 208 3.15 2.75 12.16
N LEU A 209 3.93 2.09 11.33
CA LEU A 209 5.38 2.25 11.23
C LEU A 209 5.83 2.83 9.86
N ALA A 210 5.03 3.73 9.28
CA ALA A 210 5.33 4.33 7.98
C ALA A 210 6.72 5.01 7.93
N GLY A 211 7.13 5.66 9.00
CA GLY A 211 8.44 6.32 9.10
C GLY A 211 9.62 5.36 9.22
N LEU A 212 9.38 4.09 9.55
CA LEU A 212 10.43 3.07 9.71
C LEU A 212 10.87 2.44 8.38
N ARG A 213 10.08 2.59 7.34
CA ARG A 213 10.34 2.08 5.99
C ARG A 213 10.62 0.57 5.96
N VAL A 214 9.66 -0.26 6.39
CA VAL A 214 9.77 -1.72 6.27
C VAL A 214 8.60 -2.27 5.46
N GLY A 215 8.90 -3.09 4.47
CA GLY A 215 7.98 -3.92 3.72
C GLY A 215 8.49 -5.34 3.59
N TYR A 216 7.64 -6.27 3.24
CA TYR A 216 8.06 -7.65 3.02
C TYR A 216 7.17 -8.33 1.99
N CYS A 217 7.69 -9.42 1.42
CA CYS A 217 6.87 -10.30 0.60
C CYS A 217 7.10 -11.77 0.94
N VAL A 218 6.12 -12.58 0.56
CA VAL A 218 6.12 -14.04 0.71
C VAL A 218 5.78 -14.66 -0.63
N GLY A 219 6.53 -15.68 -1.05
CA GLY A 219 6.32 -16.31 -2.34
C GLY A 219 7.08 -17.61 -2.54
N PRO A 220 7.10 -18.16 -3.76
CA PRO A 220 7.94 -19.29 -4.13
C PRO A 220 9.42 -19.01 -3.85
N LYS A 221 10.13 -20.02 -3.36
CA LYS A 221 11.55 -19.90 -2.97
C LYS A 221 12.43 -19.35 -4.10
N ASP A 222 12.22 -19.80 -5.34
CA ASP A 222 13.04 -19.38 -6.47
C ASP A 222 12.85 -17.90 -6.80
N LEU A 223 11.60 -17.39 -6.71
CA LEU A 223 11.28 -15.98 -6.92
C LEU A 223 11.84 -15.11 -5.78
N ILE A 224 11.72 -15.56 -4.54
CA ILE A 224 12.31 -14.87 -3.39
C ILE A 224 13.84 -14.86 -3.49
N GLY A 225 14.44 -15.99 -3.89
CA GLY A 225 15.89 -16.09 -4.13
C GLY A 225 16.41 -15.13 -5.20
N ALA A 226 15.60 -14.82 -6.22
CA ALA A 226 15.95 -13.83 -7.24
C ALA A 226 16.09 -12.42 -6.64
N LEU A 227 15.21 -12.02 -5.72
CA LEU A 227 15.29 -10.72 -5.03
C LEU A 227 16.56 -10.61 -4.18
N TYR A 228 16.93 -11.68 -3.49
CA TYR A 228 18.18 -11.72 -2.70
C TYR A 228 19.46 -11.52 -3.53
N LYS A 229 19.44 -11.87 -4.83
CA LYS A 229 20.59 -11.70 -5.73
C LYS A 229 20.87 -10.25 -6.12
N ILE A 230 19.84 -9.40 -6.11
CA ILE A 230 19.90 -8.04 -6.67
C ILE A 230 19.70 -6.93 -5.63
N LYS A 231 19.30 -7.27 -4.38
CA LYS A 231 19.15 -6.29 -3.32
C LYS A 231 20.50 -5.69 -2.88
N ASP A 232 20.46 -4.47 -2.32
CA ASP A 232 21.59 -3.89 -1.62
C ASP A 232 22.04 -4.76 -0.45
N SER A 233 23.34 -4.77 -0.15
CA SER A 233 23.96 -5.67 0.87
C SER A 233 23.25 -5.58 2.23
N TYR A 234 22.89 -4.37 2.68
CA TYR A 234 22.28 -4.10 3.99
C TYR A 234 21.11 -3.14 3.82
N ASN A 235 20.10 -3.53 3.06
CA ASN A 235 19.01 -2.69 2.63
C ASN A 235 18.05 -2.22 3.74
N VAL A 236 18.02 -2.91 4.89
CA VAL A 236 17.16 -2.53 6.04
C VAL A 236 18.05 -2.30 7.27
N ASP A 237 17.92 -1.14 7.90
CA ASP A 237 18.73 -0.75 9.05
C ASP A 237 18.39 -1.53 10.34
N ALA A 238 19.30 -1.47 11.31
CA ALA A 238 19.20 -2.24 12.55
C ALA A 238 17.98 -1.86 13.41
N ILE A 239 17.63 -0.58 13.47
CA ILE A 239 16.47 -0.10 14.23
C ILE A 239 15.19 -0.61 13.56
N ALA A 240 15.10 -0.49 12.24
CA ALA A 240 13.97 -0.95 11.46
C ALA A 240 13.72 -2.46 11.65
N GLN A 241 14.78 -3.28 11.59
CA GLN A 241 14.67 -4.72 11.83
C GLN A 241 14.17 -5.03 13.24
N ALA A 242 14.75 -4.42 14.27
CA ALA A 242 14.40 -4.69 15.67
C ALA A 242 12.96 -4.25 16.02
N VAL A 243 12.56 -3.07 15.57
CA VAL A 243 11.20 -2.52 15.85
C VAL A 243 10.14 -3.29 15.06
N ALA A 244 10.40 -3.63 13.79
CA ALA A 244 9.49 -4.45 12.99
C ALA A 244 9.31 -5.84 13.57
N LEU A 245 10.38 -6.48 14.05
CA LEU A 245 10.33 -7.77 14.73
C LEU A 245 9.44 -7.72 15.98
N ALA A 246 9.59 -6.68 16.81
CA ALA A 246 8.75 -6.49 18.00
C ALA A 246 7.27 -6.29 17.62
N ALA A 247 7.00 -5.55 16.55
CA ALA A 247 5.66 -5.33 16.04
C ALA A 247 5.01 -6.63 15.50
N VAL A 248 5.75 -7.44 14.74
CA VAL A 248 5.30 -8.78 14.28
C VAL A 248 4.93 -9.69 15.45
N ARG A 249 5.69 -9.66 16.52
CA ARG A 249 5.45 -10.46 17.74
C ARG A 249 4.29 -9.94 18.58
N ASP A 250 3.72 -8.77 18.26
CA ASP A 250 2.61 -8.14 19.01
C ASP A 250 1.29 -8.10 18.22
N GLN A 251 0.87 -9.26 17.72
CA GLN A 251 -0.37 -9.40 16.95
C GLN A 251 -1.64 -8.94 17.70
N PRO A 252 -1.77 -9.10 19.04
CA PRO A 252 -2.92 -8.56 19.76
C PRO A 252 -3.07 -7.04 19.63
N SER A 253 -1.98 -6.27 19.71
CA SER A 253 -2.00 -4.81 19.54
C SER A 253 -2.39 -4.42 18.12
N LEU A 254 -1.87 -5.12 17.09
CA LEU A 254 -2.25 -4.91 15.70
C LEU A 254 -3.76 -5.12 15.51
N LYS A 255 -4.30 -6.24 15.97
CA LYS A 255 -5.74 -6.57 15.87
C LYS A 255 -6.61 -5.52 16.55
N ALA A 256 -6.22 -5.06 17.74
CA ALA A 256 -6.95 -4.03 18.47
C ALA A 256 -6.96 -2.68 17.73
N LEU A 257 -5.84 -2.29 17.13
CA LEU A 257 -5.73 -1.07 16.33
C LEU A 257 -6.59 -1.17 15.07
N VAL A 258 -6.50 -2.29 14.34
CA VAL A 258 -7.29 -2.54 13.14
C VAL A 258 -8.79 -2.50 13.46
N ALA A 259 -9.24 -3.12 14.55
CA ALA A 259 -10.64 -3.11 14.98
C ALA A 259 -11.17 -1.68 15.21
N LYS A 260 -10.37 -0.80 15.85
CA LYS A 260 -10.74 0.62 16.03
C LYS A 260 -10.92 1.32 14.68
N VAL A 261 -9.97 1.15 13.78
CA VAL A 261 -10.04 1.78 12.45
C VAL A 261 -11.23 1.26 11.65
N LYS A 262 -11.50 -0.05 11.65
CA LYS A 262 -12.67 -0.66 10.99
C LYS A 262 -13.98 -0.09 11.56
N LYS A 263 -14.10 0.04 12.88
CA LYS A 263 -15.28 0.63 13.54
C LYS A 263 -15.51 2.09 13.10
N THR A 264 -14.46 2.91 13.15
CA THR A 264 -14.53 4.32 12.71
C THR A 264 -14.85 4.42 11.22
N ARG A 265 -14.26 3.56 10.37
CA ARG A 265 -14.54 3.49 8.94
C ARG A 265 -16.03 3.22 8.66
N THR A 266 -16.57 2.16 9.27
CA THR A 266 -17.99 1.77 9.08
C THR A 266 -18.94 2.91 9.47
N TRP A 267 -18.69 3.55 10.63
CA TRP A 267 -19.47 4.71 11.04
C TRP A 267 -19.31 5.88 10.08
N PHE A 268 -18.09 6.21 9.63
CA PHE A 268 -17.85 7.34 8.74
C PHE A 268 -18.46 7.13 7.35
N VAL A 269 -18.42 5.92 6.80
CA VAL A 269 -19.10 5.56 5.54
C VAL A 269 -20.61 5.82 5.67
N ALA A 270 -21.25 5.29 6.71
CA ALA A 270 -22.69 5.49 6.93
C ALA A 270 -23.06 6.98 7.08
N GLU A 271 -22.21 7.78 7.73
CA GLU A 271 -22.45 9.23 7.85
C GLU A 271 -22.27 9.99 6.53
N LEU A 272 -21.37 9.56 5.65
CA LEU A 272 -21.23 10.11 4.30
C LEU A 272 -22.45 9.74 3.43
N GLU A 273 -22.88 8.49 3.45
CA GLU A 273 -24.04 8.01 2.69
C GLU A 273 -25.34 8.73 3.10
N LYS A 274 -25.57 8.95 4.40
CA LYS A 274 -26.69 9.78 4.90
C LYS A 274 -26.67 11.21 4.35
N ARG A 275 -25.51 11.71 3.96
CA ARG A 275 -25.31 13.04 3.35
C ARG A 275 -25.37 13.00 1.82
N GLY A 276 -25.76 11.87 1.24
CA GLY A 276 -25.90 11.68 -0.21
C GLY A 276 -24.57 11.48 -0.96
N TRP A 277 -23.49 11.11 -0.24
CA TRP A 277 -22.24 10.75 -0.89
C TRP A 277 -22.31 9.35 -1.50
N ASP A 278 -21.71 9.21 -2.68
CA ASP A 278 -21.46 7.90 -3.29
C ASP A 278 -20.08 7.39 -2.84
N VAL A 279 -20.10 6.44 -1.91
CA VAL A 279 -18.88 5.86 -1.31
C VAL A 279 -18.58 4.51 -1.94
N MET A 280 -17.41 4.36 -2.54
CA MET A 280 -16.99 3.06 -3.05
C MET A 280 -16.81 2.05 -1.90
N PRO A 281 -17.20 0.77 -2.10
CA PRO A 281 -16.93 -0.27 -1.13
C PRO A 281 -15.45 -0.28 -0.74
N THR A 282 -15.15 -0.25 0.56
CA THR A 282 -13.76 -0.14 1.00
C THR A 282 -13.40 -1.20 2.05
N ALA A 283 -12.32 -1.91 1.77
CA ALA A 283 -11.65 -2.82 2.69
C ALA A 283 -10.29 -2.26 3.18
N ALA A 284 -10.03 -0.96 3.01
CA ALA A 284 -8.79 -0.28 3.39
C ALA A 284 -8.97 0.64 4.60
N ASN A 285 -7.93 1.37 5.01
CA ASN A 285 -7.99 2.41 6.03
C ASN A 285 -8.33 3.80 5.46
N PHE A 286 -9.08 3.86 4.39
CA PHE A 286 -9.55 5.10 3.77
C PHE A 286 -10.89 4.86 3.06
N VAL A 287 -11.56 5.93 2.71
CA VAL A 287 -12.72 5.93 1.81
C VAL A 287 -12.35 6.67 0.52
N PHE A 288 -12.94 6.26 -0.59
CA PHE A 288 -12.88 6.94 -1.88
C PHE A 288 -14.30 7.28 -2.29
N ALA A 289 -14.66 8.56 -2.17
CA ALA A 289 -16.05 8.97 -2.18
C ALA A 289 -16.27 10.20 -3.06
N ARG A 290 -17.43 10.23 -3.73
CA ARG A 290 -17.92 11.33 -4.53
C ARG A 290 -18.93 12.14 -3.70
N PRO A 291 -18.75 13.47 -3.56
CA PRO A 291 -19.70 14.30 -2.86
C PRO A 291 -21.05 14.40 -3.64
N PRO A 292 -22.15 14.70 -2.96
CA PRO A 292 -23.39 15.04 -3.64
C PRO A 292 -23.17 16.25 -4.54
N SER A 293 -23.63 16.16 -5.79
CA SER A 293 -23.34 17.19 -6.78
C SER A 293 -24.50 18.18 -6.91
N LYS A 294 -24.16 19.46 -6.70
CA LYS A 294 -25.03 20.61 -7.03
C LYS A 294 -24.60 21.31 -8.33
N ARG A 295 -23.39 20.98 -8.85
CA ARG A 295 -22.77 21.57 -10.04
C ARG A 295 -22.33 20.45 -10.98
N THR A 296 -21.04 20.10 -10.90
CA THR A 296 -20.48 18.89 -11.51
C THR A 296 -19.71 18.11 -10.45
N ALA A 297 -19.73 16.79 -10.52
CA ALA A 297 -19.06 15.94 -9.52
C ALA A 297 -17.58 16.30 -9.33
N LYS A 298 -16.88 16.66 -10.42
CA LYS A 298 -15.50 17.14 -10.38
C LYS A 298 -15.37 18.48 -9.62
N ALA A 299 -16.25 19.44 -9.88
CA ALA A 299 -16.19 20.75 -9.23
C ALA A 299 -16.46 20.65 -7.73
N ASP A 300 -17.42 19.79 -7.32
CA ASP A 300 -17.72 19.58 -5.91
C ASP A 300 -16.62 18.80 -5.19
N ALA A 301 -15.97 17.84 -5.83
CA ALA A 301 -14.81 17.14 -5.29
C ALA A 301 -13.62 18.11 -5.05
N VAL A 302 -13.35 19.01 -5.99
CA VAL A 302 -12.33 20.07 -5.84
C VAL A 302 -12.71 21.02 -4.72
N ARG A 303 -13.98 21.47 -4.64
CA ARG A 303 -14.48 22.36 -3.58
C ARG A 303 -14.28 21.76 -2.19
N VAL A 304 -14.60 20.47 -2.01
CA VAL A 304 -14.36 19.78 -0.74
C VAL A 304 -12.87 19.66 -0.44
N PHE A 305 -12.06 19.30 -1.43
CA PHE A 305 -10.60 19.15 -1.25
C PHE A 305 -9.96 20.48 -0.81
N GLU A 306 -10.22 21.59 -1.53
CA GLU A 306 -9.66 22.90 -1.21
C GLU A 306 -10.24 23.46 0.10
N GLY A 307 -11.55 23.37 0.29
CA GLY A 307 -12.21 23.87 1.50
C GLY A 307 -11.78 23.15 2.79
N LEU A 308 -11.49 21.86 2.74
CA LEU A 308 -10.89 21.13 3.87
C LEU A 308 -9.43 21.55 4.11
N LYS A 309 -8.66 21.76 3.03
CA LYS A 309 -7.28 22.22 3.12
C LYS A 309 -7.16 23.61 3.79
N GLU A 310 -8.04 24.56 3.44
CA GLU A 310 -8.13 25.88 4.11
C GLU A 310 -8.41 25.74 5.61
N ARG A 311 -9.10 24.70 6.03
CA ARG A 311 -9.41 24.37 7.44
C ARG A 311 -8.36 23.46 8.08
N ARG A 312 -7.16 23.35 7.45
CA ARG A 312 -6.02 22.55 7.89
C ARG A 312 -6.32 21.04 8.00
N ILE A 313 -7.27 20.54 7.18
CA ILE A 313 -7.60 19.12 7.03
C ILE A 313 -7.13 18.68 5.65
N PHE A 314 -6.11 17.85 5.60
CA PHE A 314 -5.47 17.44 4.35
C PHE A 314 -5.96 16.06 3.94
N ILE A 315 -6.72 16.00 2.87
CA ILE A 315 -7.18 14.78 2.20
C ILE A 315 -6.47 14.63 0.84
N ARG A 316 -6.77 13.58 0.07
CA ARG A 316 -6.17 13.38 -1.25
C ARG A 316 -7.19 13.57 -2.36
N TYR A 317 -6.80 14.33 -3.37
CA TYR A 317 -7.50 14.49 -4.63
C TYR A 317 -6.63 14.01 -5.79
N PHE A 318 -7.23 13.38 -6.80
CA PHE A 318 -6.55 12.89 -7.99
C PHE A 318 -7.16 13.53 -9.23
N LYS A 319 -6.32 14.08 -10.11
CA LYS A 319 -6.76 14.82 -11.32
C LYS A 319 -7.08 13.92 -12.52
N GLY A 320 -6.84 12.61 -12.40
CA GLY A 320 -7.05 11.65 -13.49
C GLY A 320 -8.51 11.52 -13.91
N PRO A 321 -8.81 11.17 -15.17
CA PRO A 321 -10.18 11.10 -15.67
C PRO A 321 -11.07 10.09 -14.94
N LYS A 322 -10.51 9.01 -14.44
CA LYS A 322 -11.20 7.95 -13.68
C LYS A 322 -11.36 8.27 -12.18
N THR A 323 -10.86 9.42 -11.69
CA THR A 323 -10.74 9.70 -10.25
C THR A 323 -11.09 11.13 -9.87
N CYS A 324 -11.25 12.03 -10.83
CA CYS A 324 -11.38 13.46 -10.59
C CYS A 324 -12.75 13.91 -10.02
N ASP A 325 -13.72 13.01 -9.94
CA ASP A 325 -15.04 13.22 -9.35
C ASP A 325 -15.12 12.82 -7.87
N ARG A 326 -14.03 12.33 -7.30
CA ARG A 326 -13.96 11.75 -5.95
C ARG A 326 -12.78 12.32 -5.15
N VAL A 327 -12.87 12.19 -3.84
CA VAL A 327 -11.79 12.44 -2.90
C VAL A 327 -11.46 11.17 -2.11
N ARG A 328 -10.18 10.97 -1.76
CA ARG A 328 -9.78 9.89 -0.86
C ARG A 328 -9.48 10.47 0.52
N ILE A 329 -10.14 9.95 1.54
CA ILE A 329 -10.02 10.40 2.93
C ILE A 329 -9.54 9.22 3.77
N SER A 330 -8.33 9.31 4.33
CA SER A 330 -7.82 8.31 5.28
C SER A 330 -8.66 8.32 6.56
N ILE A 331 -8.82 7.16 7.20
CA ILE A 331 -9.55 7.06 8.47
C ILE A 331 -8.64 7.50 9.60
N GLY A 332 -8.97 8.62 10.20
CA GLY A 332 -8.37 9.17 11.41
C GLY A 332 -9.00 8.62 12.70
N THR A 333 -8.73 9.29 13.83
CA THR A 333 -9.45 9.03 15.09
C THR A 333 -10.90 9.46 15.00
N ASP A 334 -11.77 8.96 15.89
CA ASP A 334 -13.18 9.34 15.93
C ASP A 334 -13.37 10.87 16.01
N ALA A 335 -12.57 11.55 16.83
CA ALA A 335 -12.61 13.01 16.98
C ALA A 335 -12.23 13.71 15.65
N GLN A 336 -11.18 13.24 14.97
CA GLN A 336 -10.79 13.79 13.67
C GLN A 336 -11.87 13.58 12.62
N MET A 337 -12.47 12.40 12.55
CA MET A 337 -13.51 12.10 11.56
C MET A 337 -14.80 12.87 11.81
N ARG A 338 -15.20 13.12 13.09
CA ARG A 338 -16.30 14.02 13.43
C ARG A 338 -16.04 15.46 12.98
N ARG A 339 -14.82 15.95 13.16
CA ARG A 339 -14.43 17.28 12.66
C ARG A 339 -14.48 17.34 11.13
N VAL A 340 -14.00 16.32 10.43
CA VAL A 340 -14.08 16.23 8.96
C VAL A 340 -15.52 16.36 8.49
N LEU A 341 -16.48 15.63 9.10
CA LEU A 341 -17.89 15.72 8.73
C LEU A 341 -18.46 17.12 8.97
N LYS A 342 -18.16 17.73 10.12
CA LYS A 342 -18.60 19.10 10.44
C LYS A 342 -18.12 20.10 9.37
N GLU A 343 -16.86 20.02 8.97
CA GLU A 343 -16.30 20.93 7.98
C GLU A 343 -16.82 20.64 6.57
N ILE A 344 -17.05 19.37 6.21
CA ILE A 344 -17.72 18.98 4.95
C ILE A 344 -19.12 19.59 4.89
N ASP A 345 -19.91 19.47 5.96
CA ASP A 345 -21.27 20.04 6.02
C ASP A 345 -21.24 21.57 5.83
N ALA A 346 -20.24 22.26 6.40
CA ALA A 346 -20.08 23.71 6.21
C ALA A 346 -19.63 24.10 4.79
N ILE A 347 -18.83 23.28 4.13
CA ILE A 347 -18.34 23.52 2.76
C ILE A 347 -19.46 23.31 1.73
N LEU A 348 -20.33 22.31 1.92
CA LEU A 348 -21.35 21.91 0.94
C LEU A 348 -22.68 22.65 1.08
N ARG A 349 -22.89 23.38 2.17
CA ARG A 349 -24.00 24.35 2.29
C ARG A 349 -23.84 25.50 1.28
#